data_681cae71cfe75b136869881763aa7b61
#
_entry.id   681cae71cfe75b136869881763aa7b61
#
_cell.length_a   1.000
_cell.length_b   1.000
_cell.length_c   1.000
_cell.angle_alpha   90.00
_cell.angle_beta   90.00
_cell.angle_gamma   90.00
#
_symmetry.space_group_name_H-M   'P 1'
#
loop_
_entity.id
_entity.type
_entity.pdbx_description
1 polymer ?
#
loop_
_entity_poly.entity_id
_entity_poly.type
_entity_poly.pdbx_seq_one_letter_code
_entity_poly.pdbx_strand_id
1 'polypeptide(L)'
;MCIRDRPLGPVVRQGDDEWFNIVKWTLIAMIQAEESGVTSENIDTVTTNPTIERLAGRSSQTHEYLHLSPSWSYDIIKQVGNYGESFERNIGVNTPIGLSRGPNELWTKGGILYAPAFR
;
A
#
# COMPACT_ATOMS: atom_id res chain seq x y z
N MET A 1 24.89 -10.87 -11.97
CA MET A 1 24.18 -9.59 -12.03
C MET A 1 23.48 -9.28 -10.72
N CYS A 2 23.67 -8.09 -10.21
CA CYS A 2 23.27 -7.72 -8.86
C CYS A 2 21.96 -6.93 -8.78
N ILE A 3 21.03 -7.17 -9.69
CA ILE A 3 19.71 -6.48 -9.68
C ILE A 3 18.98 -6.72 -8.36
N ARG A 4 19.06 -7.93 -7.84
CA ARG A 4 18.43 -8.30 -6.57
C ARG A 4 18.99 -7.57 -5.36
N ASP A 5 20.20 -7.01 -5.49
CA ASP A 5 20.83 -6.28 -4.40
C ASP A 5 20.39 -4.82 -4.34
N ARG A 6 19.59 -4.40 -5.30
CA ARG A 6 19.07 -3.03 -5.41
C ARG A 6 17.58 -3.05 -5.60
N PRO A 7 16.81 -3.28 -4.53
CA PRO A 7 15.37 -3.27 -4.65
C PRO A 7 14.89 -1.92 -5.15
N LEU A 8 13.95 -1.94 -6.09
CA LEU A 8 13.35 -0.74 -6.64
C LEU A 8 12.30 -0.20 -5.67
N GLY A 9 12.24 1.10 -5.55
CA GLY A 9 11.25 1.76 -4.70
C GLY A 9 10.96 3.16 -5.21
N PRO A 10 9.91 3.80 -4.68
CA PRO A 10 9.61 5.18 -4.99
C PRO A 10 10.76 6.11 -4.58
N VAL A 11 11.03 7.13 -5.40
CA VAL A 11 12.09 8.11 -5.15
C VAL A 11 11.49 9.49 -5.05
N VAL A 12 11.91 10.25 -4.05
CA VAL A 12 11.49 11.62 -3.86
C VAL A 12 12.70 12.54 -3.77
N ARG A 13 12.48 13.83 -3.99
CA ARG A 13 13.53 14.85 -3.88
C ARG A 13 14.04 14.93 -2.45
N GLN A 14 15.35 14.97 -2.29
CA GLN A 14 15.98 15.15 -0.98
C GLN A 14 15.61 16.52 -0.39
N GLY A 15 15.30 16.53 0.90
CA GLY A 15 14.92 17.76 1.62
C GLY A 15 13.43 18.08 1.60
N ASP A 16 12.62 17.32 0.87
CA ASP A 16 11.17 17.46 0.87
C ASP A 16 10.57 16.39 1.79
N ASP A 17 10.68 16.61 3.08
CA ASP A 17 10.25 15.64 4.09
C ASP A 17 8.73 15.44 4.11
N GLU A 18 7.97 16.47 3.82
CA GLU A 18 6.52 16.41 3.77
C GLU A 18 6.06 15.48 2.63
N TRP A 19 6.60 15.67 1.44
CA TRP A 19 6.30 14.80 0.30
C TRP A 19 6.82 13.38 0.52
N PHE A 20 8.01 13.25 1.12
CA PHE A 20 8.54 11.94 1.51
C PHE A 20 7.58 11.18 2.41
N ASN A 21 7.03 11.82 3.42
CA ASN A 21 6.08 11.20 4.34
C ASN A 21 4.80 10.77 3.62
N ILE A 22 4.29 11.58 2.70
CA ILE A 22 3.09 11.25 1.92
C ILE A 22 3.33 10.00 1.08
N VAL A 23 4.42 9.95 0.32
CA VAL A 23 4.76 8.80 -0.53
C VAL A 23 4.99 7.54 0.30
N LYS A 24 5.72 7.66 1.41
CA LYS A 24 5.98 6.55 2.32
C LYS A 24 4.69 5.95 2.88
N TRP A 25 3.81 6.78 3.41
CA TRP A 25 2.57 6.30 4.01
C TRP A 25 1.56 5.82 2.98
N THR A 26 1.61 6.34 1.76
CA THR A 26 0.81 5.81 0.65
C THR A 26 1.17 4.36 0.36
N LEU A 27 2.45 4.06 0.24
CA LEU A 27 2.91 2.68 0.02
C LEU A 27 2.56 1.78 1.20
N ILE A 28 2.77 2.26 2.41
CA ILE A 28 2.43 1.51 3.63
C ILE A 28 0.93 1.21 3.69
N ALA A 29 0.08 2.18 3.33
CA ALA A 29 -1.36 1.97 3.29
C ALA A 29 -1.76 0.89 2.29
N MET A 30 -1.15 0.84 1.12
CA MET A 30 -1.40 -0.18 0.12
C MET A 30 -1.00 -1.58 0.61
N ILE A 31 0.15 -1.70 1.26
CA ILE A 31 0.62 -2.98 1.81
C ILE A 31 -0.28 -3.41 2.98
N GLN A 32 -0.64 -2.48 3.85
CA GLN A 32 -1.53 -2.76 4.98
C GLN A 32 -2.92 -3.22 4.51
N ALA A 33 -3.43 -2.62 3.44
CA ALA A 33 -4.70 -3.04 2.85
C ALA A 33 -4.63 -4.49 2.37
N GLU A 34 -3.54 -4.88 1.72
CA GLU A 34 -3.35 -6.26 1.29
C GLU A 34 -3.26 -7.22 2.48
N GLU A 35 -2.53 -6.87 3.52
CA GLU A 35 -2.44 -7.69 4.74
C GLU A 35 -3.80 -7.89 5.40
N SER A 36 -4.66 -6.89 5.35
CA SER A 36 -6.00 -6.91 5.93
C SER A 36 -7.05 -7.51 5.00
N GLY A 37 -6.68 -7.89 3.79
CA GLY A 37 -7.61 -8.44 2.80
C GLY A 37 -8.54 -7.40 2.19
N VAL A 38 -8.18 -6.13 2.23
CA VAL A 38 -8.99 -5.04 1.66
C VAL A 38 -8.60 -4.82 0.21
N THR A 39 -9.59 -4.76 -0.67
CA THR A 39 -9.40 -4.48 -2.09
C THR A 39 -10.19 -3.25 -2.51
N SER A 40 -9.96 -2.78 -3.75
CA SER A 40 -10.72 -1.66 -4.31
C SER A 40 -12.22 -1.94 -4.41
N GLU A 41 -12.60 -3.21 -4.49
CA GLU A 41 -14.00 -3.62 -4.61
C GLU A 41 -14.69 -3.74 -3.26
N ASN A 42 -13.99 -4.20 -2.21
CA ASN A 42 -14.59 -4.52 -0.93
C ASN A 42 -14.40 -3.46 0.17
N ILE A 43 -13.65 -2.40 -0.09
CA ILE A 43 -13.34 -1.39 0.93
C ILE A 43 -14.60 -0.73 1.53
N ASP A 44 -15.67 -0.66 0.75
CA ASP A 44 -16.93 -0.06 1.20
C ASP A 44 -17.71 -0.98 2.14
N THR A 45 -17.52 -2.28 2.03
CA THR A 45 -18.32 -3.30 2.73
C THR A 45 -17.61 -3.94 3.92
N VAL A 46 -16.27 -3.89 3.95
CA VAL A 46 -15.48 -4.50 5.03
C VAL A 46 -15.33 -3.52 6.18
N THR A 47 -15.90 -3.87 7.34
CA THR A 47 -15.85 -3.03 8.54
C THR A 47 -15.52 -3.85 9.79
N THR A 48 -14.80 -4.97 9.61
CA THR A 48 -14.71 -5.99 10.65
C THR A 48 -13.61 -5.78 11.68
N ASN A 49 -12.67 -4.83 11.46
CA ASN A 49 -11.66 -4.57 12.48
C ASN A 49 -11.18 -3.10 12.44
N PRO A 50 -10.60 -2.61 13.55
CA PRO A 50 -10.17 -1.22 13.66
C PRO A 50 -9.12 -0.79 12.62
N THR A 51 -8.28 -1.70 12.14
CA THR A 51 -7.30 -1.40 11.12
C THR A 51 -7.96 -1.02 9.81
N ILE A 52 -9.01 -1.76 9.44
CA ILE A 52 -9.78 -1.49 8.21
C ILE A 52 -10.52 -0.15 8.34
N GLU A 53 -11.05 0.15 9.49
CA GLU A 53 -11.70 1.45 9.73
C GLU A 53 -10.72 2.62 9.61
N ARG A 54 -9.49 2.44 10.07
CA ARG A 54 -8.44 3.45 9.88
C ARG A 54 -8.09 3.64 8.42
N LEU A 55 -7.95 2.53 7.67
CA LEU A 55 -7.70 2.58 6.23
C LEU A 55 -8.85 3.25 5.47
N ALA A 56 -10.07 3.05 5.93
CA ALA A 56 -11.23 3.70 5.33
C ALA A 56 -11.40 5.18 5.75
N GLY A 57 -10.47 5.70 6.54
CA GLY A 57 -10.48 7.10 6.98
C GLY A 57 -11.51 7.43 8.06
N ARG A 58 -12.07 6.40 8.70
CA ARG A 58 -13.16 6.60 9.67
C ARG A 58 -12.69 6.92 11.09
N SER A 59 -11.48 6.52 11.46
CA SER A 59 -10.98 6.66 12.83
C SER A 59 -9.52 7.06 12.94
N SER A 60 -8.90 7.52 11.84
CA SER A 60 -7.48 7.89 11.83
C SER A 60 -7.30 9.40 11.81
N GLN A 61 -6.33 9.90 12.57
CA GLN A 61 -5.89 11.29 12.53
C GLN A 61 -4.61 11.47 11.69
N THR A 62 -4.17 10.43 11.01
CA THR A 62 -2.94 10.47 10.21
C THR A 62 -2.99 11.54 9.12
N HIS A 63 -4.17 11.82 8.59
CA HIS A 63 -4.35 12.84 7.56
C HIS A 63 -3.91 14.24 8.04
N GLU A 64 -4.05 14.55 9.33
CA GLU A 64 -3.64 15.85 9.87
C GLU A 64 -2.12 16.02 9.79
N TYR A 65 -1.37 14.96 10.10
CA TYR A 65 0.09 15.00 10.03
C TYR A 65 0.62 15.05 8.61
N LEU A 66 -0.12 14.52 7.65
CA LEU A 66 0.27 14.49 6.25
C LEU A 66 -0.31 15.67 5.46
N HIS A 67 -1.14 16.51 6.07
CA HIS A 67 -1.84 17.61 5.40
C HIS A 67 -2.68 17.13 4.21
N LEU A 68 -3.34 15.99 4.38
CA LEU A 68 -4.20 15.39 3.37
C LEU A 68 -5.66 15.38 3.84
N SER A 69 -6.58 15.05 2.94
CA SER A 69 -7.99 14.89 3.29
C SER A 69 -8.19 13.70 4.23
N PRO A 70 -9.24 13.68 5.07
CA PRO A 70 -9.51 12.54 5.94
C PRO A 70 -9.68 11.21 5.22
N SER A 71 -10.09 11.23 3.95
CA SER A 71 -10.32 10.04 3.12
C SER A 71 -9.12 9.63 2.28
N TRP A 72 -7.93 10.15 2.53
CA TRP A 72 -6.76 9.92 1.67
C TRP A 72 -6.44 8.44 1.46
N SER A 73 -6.45 7.64 2.53
CA SER A 73 -6.17 6.20 2.42
C SER A 73 -7.31 5.45 1.74
N TYR A 74 -8.55 5.82 2.01
CA TYR A 74 -9.71 5.28 1.32
C TYR A 74 -9.61 5.54 -0.18
N ASP A 75 -9.30 6.78 -0.57
CA ASP A 75 -9.20 7.17 -1.98
C ASP A 75 -8.12 6.38 -2.71
N ILE A 76 -6.96 6.14 -2.07
CA ILE A 76 -5.90 5.34 -2.65
C ILE A 76 -6.39 3.92 -2.95
N ILE A 77 -6.99 3.27 -1.97
CA ILE A 77 -7.43 1.88 -2.12
C ILE A 77 -8.60 1.79 -3.10
N LYS A 78 -9.52 2.73 -3.06
CA LYS A 78 -10.68 2.73 -3.95
C LYS A 78 -10.29 2.93 -5.41
N GLN A 79 -9.37 3.84 -5.68
CA GLN A 79 -9.00 4.22 -7.06
C GLN A 79 -7.88 3.37 -7.64
N VAL A 80 -6.92 2.97 -6.82
CA VAL A 80 -5.72 2.24 -7.27
C VAL A 80 -5.74 0.77 -6.84
N GLY A 81 -6.27 0.49 -5.67
CA GLY A 81 -6.27 -0.83 -5.08
C GLY A 81 -5.13 -1.01 -4.07
N ASN A 82 -5.00 -2.22 -3.54
CA ASN A 82 -3.90 -2.56 -2.64
C ASN A 82 -2.62 -2.87 -3.44
N TYR A 83 -1.54 -3.16 -2.75
CA TYR A 83 -0.25 -3.45 -3.40
C TYR A 83 -0.34 -4.65 -4.35
N GLY A 84 -1.01 -5.73 -3.95
CA GLY A 84 -1.18 -6.92 -4.76
C GLY A 84 -1.95 -6.64 -6.06
N GLU A 85 -3.02 -5.87 -5.99
CA GLU A 85 -3.78 -5.48 -7.18
C GLU A 85 -2.93 -4.67 -8.15
N SER A 86 -2.13 -3.74 -7.64
CA SER A 86 -1.22 -2.92 -8.45
C SER A 86 -0.14 -3.77 -9.11
N PHE A 87 0.47 -4.69 -8.37
CA PHE A 87 1.48 -5.61 -8.90
C PHE A 87 0.91 -6.46 -10.02
N GLU A 88 -0.23 -7.12 -9.78
CA GLU A 88 -0.84 -8.02 -10.76
C GLU A 88 -1.29 -7.29 -12.03
N ARG A 89 -1.76 -6.07 -11.88
CA ARG A 89 -2.21 -5.26 -13.03
C ARG A 89 -1.04 -4.80 -13.92
N ASN A 90 0.09 -4.48 -13.31
CA ASN A 90 1.21 -3.87 -14.03
C ASN A 90 2.26 -4.88 -14.51
N ILE A 91 2.63 -5.84 -13.68
CA ILE A 91 3.73 -6.78 -13.99
C ILE A 91 3.40 -8.23 -13.62
N GLY A 92 2.18 -8.54 -13.20
CA GLY A 92 1.77 -9.86 -12.76
C GLY A 92 1.72 -10.90 -13.87
N VAL A 93 1.33 -12.12 -13.50
CA VAL A 93 1.33 -13.28 -14.38
C VAL A 93 0.41 -13.13 -15.60
N ASN A 94 -0.63 -12.30 -15.48
CA ASN A 94 -1.58 -12.04 -16.58
C ASN A 94 -1.16 -10.86 -17.47
N THR A 95 0.02 -10.30 -17.26
CA THR A 95 0.55 -9.21 -18.08
C THR A 95 1.62 -9.75 -19.02
N PRO A 96 2.03 -8.97 -20.07
CA PRO A 96 3.12 -9.38 -20.97
C PRO A 96 4.44 -9.64 -20.23
N ILE A 97 4.67 -9.05 -19.06
CA ILE A 97 5.86 -9.27 -18.26
C ILE A 97 5.82 -10.62 -17.54
N GLY A 98 4.65 -11.00 -17.03
CA GLY A 98 4.39 -12.33 -16.49
C GLY A 98 5.18 -12.71 -15.24
N LEU A 99 5.42 -11.76 -14.32
CA LEU A 99 6.17 -12.04 -13.10
C LEU A 99 5.26 -12.60 -11.99
N SER A 100 5.73 -13.63 -11.29
CA SER A 100 5.14 -14.04 -10.03
C SER A 100 5.60 -13.12 -8.90
N ARG A 101 4.82 -13.08 -7.80
CA ARG A 101 5.14 -12.21 -6.66
C ARG A 101 6.51 -12.53 -6.06
N GLY A 102 6.86 -13.79 -5.86
CA GLY A 102 8.13 -14.20 -5.28
C GLY A 102 8.44 -13.46 -3.98
N PRO A 103 9.64 -12.85 -3.85
CA PRO A 103 9.99 -12.03 -2.68
C PRO A 103 9.08 -10.82 -2.43
N ASN A 104 8.35 -10.36 -3.45
CA ASN A 104 7.40 -9.24 -3.34
C ASN A 104 6.07 -9.64 -2.72
N GLU A 105 5.96 -10.86 -2.22
CA GLU A 105 4.78 -11.33 -1.49
C GLU A 105 4.79 -10.77 -0.07
N LEU A 106 3.63 -10.80 0.60
CA LEU A 106 3.53 -10.44 2.00
C LEU A 106 4.42 -11.35 2.87
N TRP A 107 4.92 -10.80 3.96
CA TRP A 107 5.72 -11.57 4.91
C TRP A 107 4.99 -12.81 5.44
N THR A 108 3.67 -12.72 5.57
CA THR A 108 2.81 -13.85 6.00
C THR A 108 2.74 -14.96 4.97
N LYS A 109 3.14 -14.70 3.73
CA LYS A 109 3.16 -15.66 2.62
C LYS A 109 4.58 -15.96 2.15
N GLY A 110 5.57 -15.67 2.96
CA GLY A 110 6.97 -15.96 2.67
C GLY A 110 7.73 -14.89 1.91
N GLY A 111 7.13 -13.73 1.69
CA GLY A 111 7.78 -12.58 1.05
C GLY A 111 8.41 -11.62 2.06
N ILE A 112 8.80 -10.44 1.57
CA ILE A 112 9.45 -9.41 2.39
C ILE A 112 8.56 -8.19 2.68
N LEU A 113 7.37 -8.13 2.12
CA LEU A 113 6.50 -6.98 2.33
C LEU A 113 5.87 -7.00 3.71
N TYR A 114 6.12 -5.96 4.45
CA TYR A 114 5.62 -5.75 5.81
C TYR A 114 5.17 -4.30 5.96
N ALA A 115 3.98 -4.11 6.52
CA ALA A 115 3.47 -2.77 6.81
C ALA A 115 3.68 -2.45 8.29
N PRO A 116 4.39 -1.36 8.62
CA PRO A 116 4.40 -0.83 9.98
C PRO A 116 2.98 -0.48 10.44
N ALA A 117 2.78 -0.46 11.76
CA ALA A 117 1.46 -0.19 12.33
C ALA A 117 0.87 1.12 11.79
N PHE A 118 -0.29 1.02 11.19
CA PHE A 118 -1.04 2.15 10.65
C PHE A 118 -1.97 2.68 11.74
N ARG A 119 -1.55 3.77 12.38
CA ARG A 119 -2.27 4.37 13.51
C ARG A 119 -2.70 5.79 13.22
#